data_cd809816ad9abf141c8ac44c47a5c8ec
#
_entry.id   cd809816ad9abf141c8ac44c47a5c8ec
#
_cell.length_a   1.000
_cell.length_b   1.000
_cell.length_c   1.000
_cell.angle_alpha   90.00
_cell.angle_beta   90.00
_cell.angle_gamma   90.00
#
_symmetry.space_group_name_H-M   'P 1'
#
loop_
_entity.id
_entity.type
_entity.pdbx_description
1 polymer ?
#
loop_
_entity_poly.entity_id
_entity_poly.type
_entity_poly.pdbx_seq_one_letter_code
_entity_poly.pdbx_strand_id
1 'polypeptide(L)'
;MRSYRKELWFHVPQRRAFLNITTQVEDCLRESQIREGLVLVNAMHITASVFIDDDESGLHQDYDEWLENLAPHEPVSRYRHNRTGEDNGDAHLKRQIMGREVVAAVTGGKLDFGPWEQIFYGEFDGRRKKRVLVKIVGE
;
A
#
# COMPACT_ATOMS: atom_id res chain seq x y z
N MET A 1 20.03 16.07 -10.69
CA MET A 1 18.97 15.23 -10.08
C MET A 1 17.70 16.03 -9.91
N ARG A 2 16.58 15.43 -10.24
CA ARG A 2 15.25 16.02 -10.04
C ARG A 2 14.50 15.23 -9.00
N SER A 3 13.49 15.86 -8.40
CA SER A 3 12.60 15.18 -7.49
C SER A 3 11.15 15.60 -7.74
N TYR A 4 10.25 14.66 -7.47
CA TYR A 4 8.82 14.85 -7.65
C TYR A 4 8.12 14.28 -6.42
N ARG A 5 7.05 14.91 -5.97
CA ARG A 5 6.29 14.47 -4.81
C ARG A 5 4.80 14.65 -5.08
N LYS A 6 4.02 13.62 -4.81
CA LYS A 6 2.56 13.69 -4.88
C LYS A 6 1.93 12.84 -3.79
N GLU A 7 0.79 13.25 -3.30
CA GLU A 7 -0.04 12.48 -2.38
C GLU A 7 -1.25 11.94 -3.12
N LEU A 8 -1.49 10.64 -2.99
CA LEU A 8 -2.71 10.00 -3.45
C LEU A 8 -3.59 9.75 -2.24
N TRP A 9 -4.87 10.09 -2.33
CA TRP A 9 -5.80 9.95 -1.22
C TRP A 9 -6.78 8.83 -1.51
N PHE A 10 -7.03 7.98 -0.52
CA PHE A 10 -7.95 6.86 -0.61
C PHE A 10 -8.93 6.88 0.55
N HIS A 11 -10.19 6.56 0.26
CA HIS A 11 -11.23 6.39 1.26
C HIS A 11 -11.93 5.08 0.95
N VAL A 12 -11.55 4.03 1.65
CA VAL A 12 -12.09 2.67 1.45
C VAL A 12 -13.23 2.45 2.44
N PRO A 13 -14.47 2.22 1.96
CA PRO A 13 -15.61 2.04 2.85
C PRO A 13 -15.57 0.70 3.61
N GLN A 14 -14.96 -0.32 3.04
CA GLN A 14 -14.79 -1.62 3.72
C GLN A 14 -13.66 -1.52 4.74
N ARG A 15 -13.70 -2.41 5.75
CA ARG A 15 -12.61 -2.49 6.72
C ARG A 15 -11.31 -2.89 6.06
N ARG A 16 -11.34 -3.86 5.14
CA ARG A 16 -10.17 -4.34 4.42
C ARG A 16 -10.41 -4.35 2.93
N ALA A 17 -9.39 -3.98 2.18
CA ALA A 17 -9.40 -4.05 0.72
C ALA A 17 -7.98 -3.99 0.18
N PHE A 18 -7.78 -4.52 -1.01
CA PHE A 18 -6.55 -4.36 -1.79
C PHE A 18 -6.89 -3.62 -3.08
N LEU A 19 -6.27 -2.47 -3.28
CA LEU A 19 -6.51 -1.64 -4.47
C LEU A 19 -5.25 -1.63 -5.33
N ASN A 20 -5.38 -1.99 -6.61
CA ASN A 20 -4.28 -1.84 -7.56
C ASN A 20 -4.11 -0.37 -7.89
N ILE A 21 -2.98 0.21 -7.51
CA ILE A 21 -2.68 1.64 -7.71
C ILE A 21 -1.57 1.86 -8.74
N THR A 22 -1.22 0.84 -9.49
CA THR A 22 -0.14 0.91 -10.49
C THR A 22 -0.36 2.06 -11.48
N THR A 23 -1.59 2.20 -11.99
CA THR A 23 -1.91 3.26 -12.96
C THR A 23 -1.70 4.65 -12.38
N GLN A 24 -2.09 4.88 -11.12
CA GLN A 24 -1.88 6.17 -10.46
C GLN A 24 -0.40 6.47 -10.28
N VAL A 25 0.41 5.46 -9.97
CA VAL A 25 1.87 5.63 -9.85
C VAL A 25 2.50 5.91 -11.22
N GLU A 26 2.05 5.19 -12.25
CA GLU A 26 2.50 5.45 -13.63
C GLU A 26 2.15 6.88 -14.08
N ASP A 27 0.98 7.39 -13.69
CA ASP A 27 0.59 8.77 -13.98
C ASP A 27 1.54 9.76 -13.30
N CYS A 28 1.90 9.51 -12.04
CA CYS A 28 2.88 10.31 -11.32
C CYS A 28 4.23 10.30 -12.03
N LEU A 29 4.66 9.14 -12.50
CA LEU A 29 5.93 9.00 -13.21
C LEU A 29 5.92 9.82 -14.50
N ARG A 30 4.85 9.74 -15.29
CA ARG A 30 4.72 10.57 -16.51
C ARG A 30 4.75 12.05 -16.19
N GLU A 31 4.03 12.47 -15.16
CA GLU A 31 3.99 13.86 -14.73
C GLU A 31 5.36 14.35 -14.28
N SER A 32 6.15 13.50 -13.65
CA SER A 32 7.50 13.84 -13.18
C SER A 32 8.50 14.08 -14.29
N GLN A 33 8.30 13.48 -15.45
CA GLN A 33 9.22 13.47 -16.59
C GLN A 33 10.58 12.85 -16.28
N ILE A 34 10.70 12.14 -15.16
CA ILE A 34 11.93 11.42 -14.78
C ILE A 34 11.97 10.12 -15.58
N ARG A 35 13.10 9.85 -16.19
CA ARG A 35 13.29 8.69 -17.06
C ARG A 35 14.20 7.63 -16.46
N GLU A 36 15.09 8.01 -15.57
CA GLU A 36 16.02 7.11 -14.90
C GLU A 36 16.06 7.47 -13.43
N GLY A 37 15.78 6.52 -12.55
CA GLY A 37 15.78 6.79 -11.12
C GLY A 37 15.04 5.76 -10.30
N LEU A 38 14.47 6.22 -9.21
CA LEU A 38 13.71 5.38 -8.27
C LEU A 38 12.40 6.05 -7.92
N VAL A 39 11.35 5.24 -7.76
CA VAL A 39 10.09 5.68 -7.21
C VAL A 39 9.84 5.00 -5.86
N LEU A 40 9.53 5.81 -4.86
CA LEU A 40 9.07 5.36 -3.56
C LEU A 40 7.54 5.52 -3.52
N VAL A 41 6.84 4.47 -3.12
CA VAL A 41 5.39 4.51 -2.89
C VAL A 41 5.15 4.08 -1.45
N ASN A 42 4.61 4.97 -0.64
CA ASN A 42 4.66 4.85 0.80
C ASN A 42 3.29 5.11 1.43
N ALA A 43 2.76 4.12 2.15
CA ALA A 43 1.54 4.31 2.95
C ALA A 43 1.85 5.20 4.16
N MET A 44 1.14 6.32 4.25
CA MET A 44 1.36 7.33 5.28
C MET A 44 0.38 7.17 6.45
N HIS A 45 -0.08 5.96 6.69
CA HIS A 45 -0.96 5.63 7.82
C HIS A 45 -0.57 4.29 8.42
N ILE A 46 -0.61 4.21 9.74
CA ILE A 46 -0.12 3.04 10.48
C ILE A 46 -1.03 1.80 10.39
N THR A 47 -2.17 1.91 9.72
CA THR A 47 -3.09 0.79 9.47
C THR A 47 -3.29 0.50 8.00
N ALA A 48 -2.42 1.03 7.15
CA ALA A 48 -2.42 0.80 5.71
C ALA A 48 -1.04 0.39 5.23
N SER A 49 -0.96 -0.18 4.05
CA SER A 49 0.25 -0.78 3.50
C SER A 49 0.36 -0.48 2.01
N VAL A 50 1.58 -0.54 1.48
CA VAL A 50 1.84 -0.62 0.05
C VAL A 50 2.74 -1.83 -0.19
N PHE A 51 2.37 -2.66 -1.16
CA PHE A 51 3.14 -3.86 -1.51
C PHE A 51 3.06 -4.12 -3.01
N ILE A 52 3.93 -5.00 -3.51
CA ILE A 52 3.98 -5.36 -4.93
C ILE A 52 3.75 -6.87 -5.04
N ASP A 53 2.79 -7.28 -5.86
CA ASP A 53 2.54 -8.66 -6.22
C ASP A 53 1.62 -8.72 -7.45
N ASP A 54 1.20 -9.92 -7.81
CA ASP A 54 0.31 -10.18 -8.93
C ASP A 54 -1.13 -9.70 -8.62
N ASP A 55 -1.81 -9.20 -9.63
CA ASP A 55 -3.22 -8.83 -9.53
C ASP A 55 -4.09 -10.01 -9.94
N GLU A 56 -4.32 -10.94 -9.01
CA GLU A 56 -5.12 -12.12 -9.25
C GLU A 56 -6.05 -12.35 -8.06
N SER A 57 -7.35 -12.53 -8.32
CA SER A 57 -8.38 -12.53 -7.28
C SER A 57 -8.22 -13.65 -6.25
N GLY A 58 -7.78 -14.83 -6.68
CA GLY A 58 -7.52 -15.95 -5.76
C GLY A 58 -6.38 -15.64 -4.81
N LEU A 59 -5.33 -15.01 -5.31
CA LEU A 59 -4.20 -14.58 -4.47
C LEU A 59 -4.64 -13.52 -3.45
N HIS A 60 -5.50 -12.59 -3.85
CA HIS A 60 -6.03 -11.58 -2.92
C HIS A 60 -6.87 -12.23 -1.81
N GLN A 61 -7.66 -13.24 -2.14
CA GLN A 61 -8.39 -14.02 -1.13
C GLN A 61 -7.43 -14.75 -0.19
N ASP A 62 -6.37 -15.34 -0.74
CA ASP A 62 -5.33 -16.00 0.06
C ASP A 62 -4.68 -15.02 1.03
N TYR A 63 -4.35 -13.80 0.59
CA TYR A 63 -3.82 -12.75 1.47
C TYR A 63 -4.79 -12.43 2.61
N ASP A 64 -6.06 -12.24 2.29
CA ASP A 64 -7.05 -11.87 3.29
C ASP A 64 -7.20 -12.98 4.35
N GLU A 65 -7.29 -14.23 3.92
CA GLU A 65 -7.38 -15.37 4.83
C GLU A 65 -6.11 -15.53 5.67
N TRP A 66 -4.95 -15.42 5.03
CA TRP A 66 -3.65 -15.51 5.71
C TRP A 66 -3.50 -14.44 6.78
N LEU A 67 -3.83 -13.21 6.46
CA LEU A 67 -3.75 -12.10 7.42
C LEU A 67 -4.76 -12.26 8.56
N GLU A 68 -5.98 -12.72 8.27
CA GLU A 68 -6.98 -12.99 9.30
C GLU A 68 -6.55 -14.15 10.21
N ASN A 69 -5.86 -15.15 9.68
CA ASN A 69 -5.32 -16.24 10.50
C ASN A 69 -4.20 -15.76 11.41
N LEU A 70 -3.34 -14.87 10.93
CA LEU A 70 -2.22 -14.34 11.70
C LEU A 70 -2.67 -13.30 12.74
N ALA A 71 -3.59 -12.44 12.39
CA ALA A 71 -4.07 -11.35 13.22
C ALA A 71 -5.58 -11.18 13.04
N PRO A 72 -6.42 -12.08 13.59
CA PRO A 72 -7.87 -11.98 13.43
C PRO A 72 -8.41 -10.69 14.02
N HIS A 73 -9.38 -10.08 13.34
CA HIS A 73 -10.03 -8.89 13.87
C HIS A 73 -10.82 -9.20 15.15
N GLU A 74 -11.56 -10.31 15.13
CA GLU A 74 -12.38 -10.73 16.28
C GLU A 74 -11.72 -11.84 17.09
N PRO A 75 -11.87 -11.88 18.40
CA PRO A 75 -12.51 -10.86 19.24
C PRO A 75 -11.57 -9.67 19.45
N VAL A 76 -12.10 -8.45 19.37
CA VAL A 76 -11.30 -7.22 19.48
C VAL A 76 -10.60 -7.11 20.85
N SER A 77 -11.15 -7.76 21.87
CA SER A 77 -10.59 -7.75 23.21
C SER A 77 -9.24 -8.48 23.35
N ARG A 78 -8.85 -9.27 22.35
CA ARG A 78 -7.58 -10.00 22.39
C ARG A 78 -6.37 -9.07 22.30
N TYR A 79 -6.55 -7.86 21.76
CA TYR A 79 -5.45 -6.92 21.54
C TYR A 79 -5.37 -5.89 22.65
N ARG A 80 -4.18 -5.79 23.28
CA ARG A 80 -3.95 -4.78 24.32
C ARG A 80 -4.12 -3.36 23.80
N HIS A 81 -3.80 -3.12 22.54
CA HIS A 81 -4.00 -1.83 21.90
C HIS A 81 -5.47 -1.38 21.96
N ASN A 82 -6.40 -2.30 21.85
CA ASN A 82 -7.83 -1.99 21.83
C ASN A 82 -8.37 -1.54 23.19
N ARG A 83 -7.58 -1.65 24.26
CA ARG A 83 -7.93 -1.11 25.59
C ARG A 83 -8.04 0.42 25.59
N THR A 84 -7.50 1.09 24.58
CA THR A 84 -7.60 2.55 24.41
C THR A 84 -8.95 3.00 23.88
N GLY A 85 -9.87 2.07 23.60
CA GLY A 85 -11.15 2.35 22.94
C GLY A 85 -11.13 2.12 21.44
N GLU A 86 -9.98 1.72 20.89
CA GLU A 86 -9.85 1.39 19.46
C GLU A 86 -10.30 -0.06 19.19
N ASP A 87 -10.51 -0.38 17.91
CA ASP A 87 -10.87 -1.72 17.47
C ASP A 87 -9.92 -2.25 16.38
N ASN A 88 -8.73 -1.69 16.27
CA ASN A 88 -7.84 -1.83 15.10
C ASN A 88 -6.47 -2.42 15.41
N GLY A 89 -6.31 -3.10 16.53
CA GLY A 89 -5.03 -3.74 16.88
C GLY A 89 -4.55 -4.69 15.78
N ASP A 90 -5.46 -5.45 15.20
CA ASP A 90 -5.17 -6.36 14.09
C ASP A 90 -4.65 -5.60 12.85
N ALA A 91 -5.21 -4.43 12.57
CA ALA A 91 -4.82 -3.64 11.41
C ALA A 91 -3.36 -3.19 11.49
N HIS A 92 -2.90 -2.80 12.67
CA HIS A 92 -1.49 -2.46 12.90
C HIS A 92 -0.57 -3.63 12.61
N LEU A 93 -0.96 -4.84 13.04
CA LEU A 93 -0.15 -6.04 12.82
C LEU A 93 -0.14 -6.45 11.35
N LYS A 94 -1.29 -6.38 10.68
CA LYS A 94 -1.39 -6.66 9.24
C LYS A 94 -0.50 -5.71 8.43
N ARG A 95 -0.56 -4.41 8.73
CA ARG A 95 0.28 -3.42 8.08
C ARG A 95 1.76 -3.70 8.33
N GLN A 96 2.12 -4.10 9.54
CA GLN A 96 3.50 -4.38 9.88
C GLN A 96 4.07 -5.53 9.06
N ILE A 97 3.27 -6.57 8.81
CA ILE A 97 3.67 -7.72 7.98
C ILE A 97 3.72 -7.34 6.51
N MET A 98 2.71 -6.66 6.00
CA MET A 98 2.61 -6.33 4.57
C MET A 98 3.56 -5.21 4.16
N GLY A 99 3.97 -4.38 5.09
CA GLY A 99 4.97 -3.36 4.85
C GLY A 99 4.41 -1.97 4.63
N ARG A 100 5.27 -0.99 4.84
CA ARG A 100 4.95 0.45 4.76
C ARG A 100 5.10 0.99 3.34
N GLU A 101 6.14 0.58 2.62
CA GLU A 101 6.51 1.17 1.34
C GLU A 101 7.15 0.17 0.40
N VAL A 102 7.16 0.54 -0.86
CA VAL A 102 7.93 -0.16 -1.89
C VAL A 102 8.79 0.84 -2.64
N VAL A 103 9.89 0.35 -3.19
CA VAL A 103 10.74 1.10 -4.10
C VAL A 103 10.82 0.31 -5.40
N ALA A 104 10.59 0.99 -6.53
CA ALA A 104 10.74 0.41 -7.84
C ALA A 104 11.74 1.22 -8.66
N ALA A 105 12.51 0.56 -9.50
CA ALA A 105 13.38 1.23 -10.44
C ALA A 105 12.55 1.90 -11.55
N VAL A 106 13.06 3.00 -12.05
CA VAL A 106 12.53 3.68 -13.24
C VAL A 106 13.60 3.59 -14.32
N THR A 107 13.24 2.97 -15.44
CA THR A 107 14.13 2.76 -16.57
C THR A 107 13.43 3.18 -17.86
N GLY A 108 14.04 4.07 -18.60
CA GLY A 108 13.45 4.54 -19.86
C GLY A 108 12.07 5.19 -19.71
N GLY A 109 11.81 5.81 -18.56
CA GLY A 109 10.54 6.46 -18.26
C GLY A 109 9.40 5.52 -17.87
N LYS A 110 9.72 4.28 -17.51
CA LYS A 110 8.74 3.26 -17.12
C LYS A 110 9.14 2.62 -15.82
N LEU A 111 8.16 2.10 -15.08
CA LEU A 111 8.41 1.23 -13.95
C LEU A 111 9.08 -0.04 -14.45
N ASP A 112 10.24 -0.36 -13.89
CA ASP A 112 11.03 -1.52 -14.31
C ASP A 112 10.59 -2.73 -13.50
N PHE A 113 9.51 -3.36 -13.95
CA PHE A 113 8.84 -4.44 -13.24
C PHE A 113 9.08 -5.80 -13.88
N GLY A 114 9.06 -6.84 -13.06
CA GLY A 114 8.87 -8.20 -13.52
C GLY A 114 7.47 -8.36 -14.14
N PRO A 115 7.22 -9.45 -14.86
CA PRO A 115 6.02 -9.55 -15.74
C PRO A 115 4.68 -9.47 -15.01
N TRP A 116 4.61 -9.81 -13.72
CA TRP A 116 3.34 -9.84 -13.00
C TRP A 116 3.29 -8.86 -11.82
N GLU A 117 4.29 -8.01 -11.69
CA GLU A 117 4.36 -7.07 -10.58
C GLU A 117 3.40 -5.91 -10.77
N GLN A 118 2.55 -5.68 -9.77
CA GLN A 118 1.63 -4.56 -9.70
C GLN A 118 1.72 -3.97 -8.30
N ILE A 119 1.50 -2.67 -8.19
CA ILE A 119 1.55 -1.96 -6.90
C ILE A 119 0.15 -1.93 -6.29
N PHE A 120 0.06 -2.33 -5.03
CA PHE A 120 -1.20 -2.37 -4.28
C PHE A 120 -1.15 -1.47 -3.07
N TYR A 121 -2.30 -0.83 -2.80
CA TYR A 121 -2.60 -0.22 -1.52
C TYR A 121 -3.44 -1.21 -0.72
N GLY A 122 -2.96 -1.56 0.48
CA GLY A 122 -3.68 -2.43 1.41
C GLY A 122 -4.34 -1.62 2.51
N GLU A 123 -5.65 -1.74 2.63
CA GLU A 123 -6.44 -1.11 3.68
C GLU A 123 -6.78 -2.14 4.73
N PHE A 124 -6.50 -1.85 6.01
CA PHE A 124 -6.80 -2.79 7.11
C PHE A 124 -7.71 -2.20 8.18
N ASP A 125 -7.99 -0.89 8.11
CA ASP A 125 -8.87 -0.19 9.05
C ASP A 125 -9.59 0.93 8.28
N GLY A 126 -10.51 0.57 7.42
CA GLY A 126 -11.20 1.48 6.52
C GLY A 126 -12.00 2.56 7.23
N ARG A 127 -12.84 3.27 6.46
CA ARG A 127 -13.75 4.32 6.94
C ARG A 127 -13.12 5.68 7.22
N ARG A 128 -11.82 5.84 7.00
CA ARG A 128 -11.16 7.15 7.12
C ARG A 128 -10.27 7.40 5.92
N LYS A 129 -10.08 8.66 5.57
CA LYS A 129 -9.17 9.02 4.48
C LYS A 129 -7.73 8.76 4.89
N LYS A 130 -6.98 8.17 3.98
CA LYS A 130 -5.56 7.89 4.17
C LYS A 130 -4.81 8.26 2.90
N ARG A 131 -3.56 8.65 3.05
CA ARG A 131 -2.75 9.07 1.91
C ARG A 131 -1.60 8.10 1.65
N VAL A 132 -1.22 8.05 0.39
CA VAL A 132 -0.03 7.36 -0.09
C VAL A 132 0.89 8.42 -0.70
N LEU A 133 2.11 8.47 -0.22
CA LEU A 133 3.12 9.37 -0.76
C LEU A 133 3.82 8.70 -1.93
N VAL A 134 3.87 9.40 -3.07
CA VAL A 134 4.70 9.01 -4.21
C VAL A 134 5.85 10.00 -4.29
N LYS A 135 7.08 9.50 -4.20
CA LYS A 135 8.30 10.30 -4.31
C LYS A 135 9.17 9.69 -5.40
N ILE A 136 9.56 10.50 -6.38
CA ILE A 136 10.39 10.04 -7.49
C ILE A 136 11.65 10.90 -7.53
N VAL A 137 12.79 10.26 -7.62
CA VAL A 137 14.08 10.95 -7.74
C VAL A 137 14.87 10.36 -8.90
N GLY A 138 15.56 11.21 -9.65
CA GLY A 138 16.37 10.77 -10.77
C GLY A 138 16.61 11.87 -11.80
N GLU A 139 16.82 11.44 -13.02
CA GLU A 139 17.09 12.33 -14.17
C GLU A 139 16.01 12.24 -15.24
#